data_f2dec8df2b1a0a55c7fa676db5775d6c
#
_entry.id   f2dec8df2b1a0a55c7fa676db5775d6c
#
_cell.length_a   1.000
_cell.length_b   1.000
_cell.length_c   1.000
_cell.angle_alpha   90.00
_cell.angle_beta   90.00
_cell.angle_gamma   90.00
#
_symmetry.space_group_name_H-M   'P 1'
#
loop_
_entity.id
_entity.type
_entity.pdbx_description
1 polymer ?
#
loop_
_entity_poly.entity_id
_entity_poly.type
_entity_poly.pdbx_seq_one_letter_code
_entity_poly.pdbx_strand_id
1 'polypeptide(L)'
;MKYAWGALGQATNNCRCLDPPHPVIAKRLAKGAYCARMSKRFYLTTAIDYVNGEPHLGHAYEKVITDIIARTHRSLGQKVFYLTGLDEHGQKVQSAAKAEGKDPQVYCDEFAAIWEAFAGRLNLTHADFVRTSSARHKAFVQAVLQKLHENGHFYQAEYRGFYSARQETFLTEKDRREDGTFDPIYGDVTDLVEHNYYFKLGEHQQWLIDHIEANPGFV
;
A
#
# COMPACT_ATOMS: atom_id res chain seq x y z
N MET A 1 41.33 -0.10 3.55
CA MET A 1 41.22 1.37 3.58
C MET A 1 40.15 1.74 4.60
N LYS A 2 40.54 2.37 5.70
CA LYS A 2 39.65 2.81 6.79
C LYS A 2 39.08 4.18 6.42
N TYR A 3 37.77 4.32 6.37
CA TYR A 3 37.13 5.64 6.37
C TYR A 3 36.60 5.93 7.75
N ALA A 4 37.21 6.93 8.38
CA ALA A 4 36.83 7.48 9.67
C ALA A 4 35.59 8.41 9.45
N TRP A 5 34.58 8.26 10.29
CA TRP A 5 33.49 9.22 10.42
C TRP A 5 33.95 10.35 11.36
N GLY A 6 34.23 11.50 10.78
CA GLY A 6 34.53 12.72 11.53
C GLY A 6 33.26 13.52 11.81
N ALA A 7 33.12 13.86 13.06
CA ALA A 7 32.41 14.96 13.71
C ALA A 7 31.37 15.74 12.88
N LEU A 8 30.08 15.52 13.16
CA LEU A 8 28.98 16.45 12.84
C LEU A 8 29.08 17.65 13.82
N GLY A 9 29.52 18.78 13.27
CA GLY A 9 29.49 20.05 13.97
C GLY A 9 28.08 20.49 14.28
N GLN A 10 27.93 21.09 15.44
CA GLN A 10 26.69 21.73 15.91
C GLN A 10 26.23 22.79 14.90
N ALA A 11 25.09 22.51 14.23
CA ALA A 11 24.38 23.51 13.44
C ALA A 11 23.72 24.50 14.41
N THR A 12 24.33 25.67 14.54
CA THR A 12 23.72 26.82 15.24
C THR A 12 22.44 27.23 14.54
N ASN A 13 21.36 27.30 15.33
CA ASN A 13 20.05 27.84 14.93
C ASN A 13 20.18 29.32 14.52
N ASN A 14 20.45 29.59 13.25
CA ASN A 14 20.26 30.91 12.65
C ASN A 14 19.06 30.87 11.69
N CYS A 15 17.87 30.70 12.24
CA CYS A 15 16.65 31.12 11.56
C CYS A 15 16.64 32.66 11.47
N ARG A 16 17.05 33.24 10.35
CA ARG A 16 16.69 34.62 10.04
C ARG A 16 15.18 34.67 9.91
N CYS A 17 14.55 35.36 10.84
CA CYS A 17 13.14 35.68 10.77
C CYS A 17 12.87 36.40 9.44
N LEU A 18 12.09 35.78 8.58
CA LEU A 18 11.47 36.45 7.46
C LEU A 18 10.55 37.56 8.04
N ASP A 19 10.43 38.67 7.32
CA ASP A 19 9.62 39.82 7.69
C ASP A 19 8.25 39.37 8.23
N PRO A 20 7.69 40.11 9.22
CA PRO A 20 6.43 39.71 9.82
C PRO A 20 5.34 39.58 8.75
N PRO A 21 4.53 38.50 8.79
CA PRO A 21 3.52 38.27 7.79
C PRO A 21 2.49 39.39 7.80
N HIS A 22 1.97 39.73 6.62
CA HIS A 22 0.92 40.76 6.44
C HIS A 22 -0.13 40.71 7.54
N PRO A 23 -0.57 41.82 8.15
CA PRO A 23 -1.41 41.87 9.37
C PRO A 23 -2.72 41.09 9.27
N VAL A 24 -3.24 40.82 8.08
CA VAL A 24 -4.41 39.95 7.87
C VAL A 24 -4.05 38.46 8.10
N ILE A 25 -2.83 38.04 7.73
CA ILE A 25 -2.34 36.68 7.95
C ILE A 25 -1.98 36.50 9.43
N ALA A 26 -1.34 37.50 10.03
CA ALA A 26 -1.01 37.51 11.46
C ALA A 26 -2.25 37.43 12.37
N LYS A 27 -3.35 38.12 12.03
CA LYS A 27 -4.62 38.03 12.79
C LYS A 27 -5.31 36.66 12.67
N ARG A 28 -5.12 35.92 11.57
CA ARG A 28 -5.60 34.54 11.44
C ARG A 28 -4.72 33.52 12.19
N LEU A 29 -3.42 33.80 12.29
CA LEU A 29 -2.48 32.97 13.07
C LEU A 29 -2.56 33.24 14.57
N ALA A 30 -2.91 34.48 15.00
CA ALA A 30 -3.07 34.84 16.40
C ALA A 30 -4.36 34.30 17.07
N LYS A 31 -5.34 33.84 16.30
CA LYS A 31 -6.43 33.04 16.82
C LYS A 31 -5.93 31.60 17.01
N GLY A 32 -5.26 31.34 18.13
CA GLY A 32 -4.60 30.09 18.52
C GLY A 32 -5.44 28.79 18.46
N ALA A 33 -6.50 28.77 17.66
CA ALA A 33 -7.39 27.63 17.43
C ALA A 33 -6.93 26.72 16.28
N TYR A 34 -6.05 27.20 15.37
CA TYR A 34 -5.64 26.38 14.22
C TYR A 34 -4.45 25.46 14.54
N CYS A 35 -3.58 25.89 15.46
CA CYS A 35 -2.40 25.07 15.84
C CYS A 35 -2.70 23.97 16.86
N ALA A 36 -3.82 24.06 17.60
CA ALA A 36 -4.13 23.12 18.70
C ALA A 36 -4.87 21.84 18.24
N ARG A 37 -5.28 21.73 16.98
CA ARG A 37 -6.11 20.62 16.47
C ARG A 37 -5.41 19.72 15.45
N MET A 38 -4.18 20.02 15.03
CA MET A 38 -3.49 19.15 14.09
C MET A 38 -2.82 18.00 14.83
N SER A 39 -3.22 16.78 14.53
CA SER A 39 -2.48 15.58 14.93
C SER A 39 -1.00 15.77 14.60
N LYS A 40 -0.12 15.57 15.59
CA LYS A 40 1.34 15.67 15.38
C LYS A 40 1.87 14.57 14.45
N ARG A 41 1.02 13.63 14.05
CA ARG A 41 1.35 12.50 13.18
C ARG A 41 0.37 12.46 12.02
N PHE A 42 0.90 12.20 10.84
CA PHE A 42 0.12 12.00 9.62
C PHE A 42 0.63 10.76 8.89
N TYR A 43 -0.28 9.86 8.57
CA TYR A 43 0.01 8.62 7.84
C TYR A 43 -0.71 8.63 6.52
N LEU A 44 0.01 8.30 5.44
CA LEU A 44 -0.59 8.13 4.13
C LEU A 44 0.13 7.02 3.34
N THR A 45 -0.61 6.39 2.45
CA THR A 45 -0.12 5.33 1.58
C THR A 45 -0.48 5.60 0.14
N THR A 46 0.25 4.98 -0.78
CA THR A 46 -0.20 4.75 -2.15
C THR A 46 -0.72 3.32 -2.28
N ALA A 47 -1.26 2.97 -3.43
CA ALA A 47 -1.34 1.57 -3.83
C ALA A 47 0.07 0.96 -3.85
N ILE A 48 0.15 -0.34 -3.56
CA ILE A 48 1.34 -1.16 -3.84
C ILE A 48 1.16 -1.74 -5.25
N ASP A 49 2.15 -1.52 -6.11
CA ASP A 49 2.01 -1.83 -7.53
C ASP A 49 2.42 -3.29 -7.84
N TYR A 50 1.73 -3.94 -8.76
CA TYR A 50 2.13 -5.25 -9.26
C TYR A 50 3.44 -5.18 -10.05
N VAL A 51 4.30 -6.17 -9.84
CA VAL A 51 5.60 -6.29 -10.54
C VAL A 51 5.49 -7.02 -11.89
N ASN A 52 4.36 -6.91 -12.58
CA ASN A 52 4.11 -7.53 -13.86
C ASN A 52 4.39 -6.61 -15.07
N GLY A 53 5.02 -5.46 -14.84
CA GLY A 53 5.39 -4.49 -15.87
C GLY A 53 6.18 -3.31 -15.30
N GLU A 54 6.75 -2.53 -16.21
CA GLU A 54 7.49 -1.32 -15.86
C GLU A 54 6.55 -0.20 -15.38
N PRO A 55 7.04 0.71 -14.50
CA PRO A 55 6.26 1.87 -14.08
C PRO A 55 5.93 2.80 -15.27
N HIS A 56 4.73 3.30 -15.28
CA HIS A 56 4.21 4.22 -16.29
C HIS A 56 3.70 5.53 -15.68
N LEU A 57 3.24 6.46 -16.52
CA LEU A 57 2.78 7.79 -16.11
C LEU A 57 1.66 7.76 -15.06
N GLY A 58 0.76 6.79 -15.11
CA GLY A 58 -0.31 6.63 -14.11
C GLY A 58 0.26 6.40 -12.70
N HIS A 59 1.26 5.52 -12.59
CA HIS A 59 1.97 5.30 -11.32
C HIS A 59 2.70 6.55 -10.84
N ALA A 60 3.37 7.28 -11.77
CA ALA A 60 4.03 8.54 -11.45
C ALA A 60 3.04 9.57 -10.87
N TYR A 61 1.86 9.69 -11.48
CA TYR A 61 0.83 10.63 -11.08
C TYR A 61 0.38 10.40 -9.63
N GLU A 62 0.02 9.16 -9.28
CA GLU A 62 -0.38 8.79 -7.91
C GLU A 62 0.74 9.08 -6.90
N LYS A 63 1.95 8.61 -7.17
CA LYS A 63 3.09 8.75 -6.27
C LYS A 63 3.48 10.20 -6.04
N VAL A 64 3.49 11.03 -7.10
CA VAL A 64 3.82 12.45 -7.01
C VAL A 64 2.76 13.23 -6.23
N ILE A 65 1.46 12.99 -6.47
CA ILE A 65 0.39 13.65 -5.69
C ILE A 65 0.53 13.29 -4.21
N THR A 66 0.75 12.01 -3.90
CA THR A 66 0.92 11.56 -2.52
C THR A 66 2.15 12.22 -1.87
N ASP A 67 3.25 12.36 -2.61
CA ASP A 67 4.46 13.03 -2.11
C ASP A 67 4.24 14.53 -1.87
N ILE A 68 3.47 15.21 -2.72
CA ILE A 68 3.06 16.61 -2.51
C ILE A 68 2.29 16.74 -1.19
N ILE A 69 1.33 15.85 -0.93
CA ILE A 69 0.57 15.81 0.34
C ILE A 69 1.52 15.60 1.51
N ALA A 70 2.42 14.61 1.41
CA ALA A 70 3.40 14.31 2.44
C ALA A 70 4.29 15.51 2.77
N ARG A 71 4.83 16.18 1.74
CA ARG A 71 5.66 17.40 1.89
C ARG A 71 4.86 18.56 2.50
N THR A 72 3.62 18.73 2.10
CA THR A 72 2.74 19.76 2.65
C THR A 72 2.54 19.55 4.15
N HIS A 73 2.20 18.33 4.58
CA HIS A 73 2.02 18.03 6.01
C HIS A 73 3.32 18.17 6.80
N ARG A 74 4.48 17.83 6.22
CA ARG A 74 5.78 18.09 6.86
C ARG A 74 6.06 19.58 7.02
N SER A 75 5.73 20.40 6.00
CA SER A 75 5.89 21.86 6.09
C SER A 75 5.00 22.51 7.14
N LEU A 76 3.89 21.86 7.49
CA LEU A 76 3.01 22.23 8.59
C LEU A 76 3.50 21.72 9.97
N GLY A 77 4.69 21.11 10.04
CA GLY A 77 5.31 20.63 11.27
C GLY A 77 4.82 19.27 11.76
N GLN A 78 4.10 18.52 10.93
CA GLN A 78 3.64 17.16 11.29
C GLN A 78 4.71 16.11 11.02
N LYS A 79 4.71 15.05 11.85
CA LYS A 79 5.50 13.84 11.59
C LYS A 79 4.74 12.99 10.58
N VAL A 80 5.24 12.93 9.35
CA VAL A 80 4.60 12.19 8.27
C VAL A 80 5.27 10.84 8.08
N PHE A 81 4.45 9.79 8.03
CA PHE A 81 4.85 8.48 7.55
C PHE A 81 4.14 8.22 6.22
N TYR A 82 4.90 8.29 5.13
CA TYR A 82 4.45 8.02 3.78
C TYR A 82 4.96 6.64 3.37
N LEU A 83 4.05 5.72 3.05
CA LEU A 83 4.33 4.34 2.67
C LEU A 83 3.94 4.10 1.22
N THR A 84 4.82 3.45 0.48
CA THR A 84 4.57 2.90 -0.86
C THR A 84 5.22 1.53 -0.96
N GLY A 85 5.09 0.83 -2.07
CA GLY A 85 5.70 -0.49 -2.22
C GLY A 85 5.22 -1.28 -3.42
N LEU A 86 5.46 -2.59 -3.39
CA LEU A 86 5.17 -3.54 -4.45
C LEU A 86 4.36 -4.72 -3.95
N ASP A 87 3.40 -5.14 -4.77
CA ASP A 87 2.67 -6.40 -4.61
C ASP A 87 3.34 -7.48 -5.47
N GLU A 88 4.03 -8.39 -4.78
CA GLU A 88 4.93 -9.37 -5.39
C GLU A 88 4.38 -10.81 -5.34
N HIS A 89 3.10 -10.98 -5.03
CA HIS A 89 2.43 -12.27 -4.99
C HIS A 89 1.36 -12.39 -6.08
N GLY A 90 0.87 -13.62 -6.27
CA GLY A 90 -0.23 -13.92 -7.17
C GLY A 90 0.18 -14.58 -8.48
N GLN A 91 -0.83 -15.09 -9.20
CA GLN A 91 -0.63 -15.85 -10.43
C GLN A 91 -0.06 -15.01 -11.59
N LYS A 92 -0.37 -13.70 -11.62
CA LYS A 92 0.16 -12.80 -12.67
C LYS A 92 1.67 -12.68 -12.60
N VAL A 93 2.22 -12.51 -11.40
CA VAL A 93 3.67 -12.44 -11.18
C VAL A 93 4.34 -13.76 -11.55
N GLN A 94 3.77 -14.89 -11.09
CA GLN A 94 4.29 -16.20 -11.41
C GLN A 94 4.26 -16.48 -12.93
N SER A 95 3.19 -16.10 -13.60
CA SER A 95 3.05 -16.27 -15.06
C SER A 95 4.05 -15.41 -15.82
N ALA A 96 4.26 -14.16 -15.39
CA ALA A 96 5.23 -13.24 -15.99
C ALA A 96 6.67 -13.78 -15.82
N ALA A 97 7.04 -14.20 -14.62
CA ALA A 97 8.34 -14.81 -14.33
C ALA A 97 8.58 -16.07 -15.18
N LYS A 98 7.57 -16.94 -15.28
CA LYS A 98 7.63 -18.16 -16.10
C LYS A 98 7.80 -17.85 -17.60
N ALA A 99 7.12 -16.81 -18.11
CA ALA A 99 7.26 -16.38 -19.50
C ALA A 99 8.68 -15.92 -19.83
N GLU A 100 9.41 -15.38 -18.86
CA GLU A 100 10.81 -14.99 -18.96
C GLU A 100 11.80 -16.11 -18.56
N GLY A 101 11.31 -17.29 -18.19
CA GLY A 101 12.14 -18.40 -17.75
C GLY A 101 12.89 -18.15 -16.43
N LYS A 102 12.35 -17.27 -15.58
CA LYS A 102 12.97 -16.85 -14.32
C LYS A 102 12.27 -17.47 -13.10
N ASP A 103 13.04 -17.60 -12.03
CA ASP A 103 12.46 -17.82 -10.70
C ASP A 103 11.62 -16.60 -10.27
N PRO A 104 10.41 -16.78 -9.67
CA PRO A 104 9.55 -15.68 -9.30
C PRO A 104 10.19 -14.68 -8.34
N GLN A 105 11.05 -15.11 -7.40
CA GLN A 105 11.72 -14.20 -6.48
C GLN A 105 12.78 -13.36 -7.20
N VAL A 106 13.55 -13.98 -8.10
CA VAL A 106 14.56 -13.27 -8.93
C VAL A 106 13.87 -12.23 -9.81
N TYR A 107 12.75 -12.59 -10.43
CA TYR A 107 11.94 -11.67 -11.21
C TYR A 107 11.46 -10.49 -10.38
N CYS A 108 10.90 -10.72 -9.18
CA CYS A 108 10.48 -9.66 -8.27
C CYS A 108 11.64 -8.76 -7.84
N ASP A 109 12.82 -9.31 -7.60
CA ASP A 109 14.01 -8.54 -7.19
C ASP A 109 14.49 -7.59 -8.29
N GLU A 110 14.47 -8.03 -9.53
CA GLU A 110 14.80 -7.19 -10.69
C GLU A 110 13.82 -6.04 -10.87
N PHE A 111 12.51 -6.32 -10.79
CA PHE A 111 11.48 -5.29 -10.89
C PHE A 111 11.50 -4.33 -9.70
N ALA A 112 11.77 -4.83 -8.50
CA ALA A 112 11.92 -3.96 -7.33
C ALA A 112 13.02 -2.91 -7.54
N ALA A 113 14.16 -3.30 -8.10
CA ALA A 113 15.22 -2.36 -8.42
C ALA A 113 14.78 -1.27 -9.43
N ILE A 114 13.98 -1.64 -10.44
CA ILE A 114 13.43 -0.69 -11.43
C ILE A 114 12.47 0.30 -10.73
N TRP A 115 11.59 -0.20 -9.86
CA TRP A 115 10.62 0.62 -9.14
C TRP A 115 11.26 1.55 -8.10
N GLU A 116 12.28 1.07 -7.38
CA GLU A 116 13.06 1.91 -6.46
C GLU A 116 13.81 3.02 -7.21
N ALA A 117 14.44 2.68 -8.35
CA ALA A 117 15.07 3.67 -9.21
C ALA A 117 14.06 4.70 -9.78
N PHE A 118 12.84 4.27 -10.11
CA PHE A 118 11.76 5.15 -10.53
C PHE A 118 11.33 6.10 -9.40
N ALA A 119 11.14 5.61 -8.19
CA ALA A 119 10.84 6.43 -7.02
C ALA A 119 11.96 7.46 -6.75
N GLY A 120 13.22 7.06 -6.92
CA GLY A 120 14.39 7.94 -6.83
C GLY A 120 14.39 9.05 -7.88
N ARG A 121 14.08 8.72 -9.15
CA ARG A 121 13.98 9.72 -10.24
C ARG A 121 12.87 10.74 -10.01
N LEU A 122 11.78 10.35 -9.38
CA LEU A 122 10.68 11.23 -8.98
C LEU A 122 10.99 12.00 -7.68
N ASN A 123 12.13 11.74 -7.04
CA ASN A 123 12.51 12.33 -5.76
C ASN A 123 11.43 12.18 -4.69
N LEU A 124 10.82 11.00 -4.61
CA LEU A 124 9.78 10.70 -3.62
C LEU A 124 10.37 10.65 -2.19
N THR A 125 9.63 11.16 -1.23
CA THR A 125 10.04 11.26 0.17
C THR A 125 9.35 10.22 1.07
N HIS A 126 9.08 9.04 0.52
CA HIS A 126 8.51 7.93 1.29
C HIS A 126 9.41 7.55 2.48
N ALA A 127 8.78 7.16 3.58
CA ALA A 127 9.48 6.73 4.80
C ALA A 127 9.86 5.25 4.74
N ASP A 128 9.09 4.45 4.00
CA ASP A 128 9.34 3.02 3.81
C ASP A 128 8.83 2.58 2.44
N PHE A 129 9.51 1.58 1.87
CA PHE A 129 9.15 0.92 0.62
C PHE A 129 8.89 -0.55 0.93
N VAL A 130 7.62 -0.95 0.93
CA VAL A 130 7.21 -2.32 1.28
C VAL A 130 7.33 -3.21 0.06
N ARG A 131 7.96 -4.36 0.26
CA ARG A 131 7.94 -5.50 -0.66
C ARG A 131 7.21 -6.66 0.02
N THR A 132 6.11 -7.13 -0.56
CA THR A 132 5.29 -8.18 0.08
C THR A 132 6.03 -9.52 0.13
N SER A 133 7.00 -9.78 -0.75
CA SER A 133 7.86 -10.96 -0.73
C SER A 133 9.02 -10.87 0.28
N SER A 134 9.27 -9.71 0.88
CA SER A 134 10.37 -9.53 1.83
C SER A 134 10.20 -10.37 3.09
N ALA A 135 11.32 -10.83 3.67
CA ALA A 135 11.30 -11.62 4.91
C ALA A 135 10.59 -10.88 6.06
N ARG A 136 10.79 -9.56 6.17
CA ARG A 136 10.13 -8.70 7.16
C ARG A 136 8.61 -8.75 7.03
N HIS A 137 8.09 -8.58 5.83
CA HIS A 137 6.65 -8.57 5.56
C HIS A 137 6.06 -9.96 5.81
N LYS A 138 6.67 -11.01 5.24
CA LYS A 138 6.22 -12.40 5.44
C LYS A 138 6.15 -12.79 6.92
N ALA A 139 7.18 -12.46 7.70
CA ALA A 139 7.20 -12.77 9.13
C ALA A 139 6.06 -12.07 9.89
N PHE A 140 5.76 -10.81 9.57
CA PHE A 140 4.66 -10.08 10.18
C PHE A 140 3.30 -10.68 9.82
N VAL A 141 3.06 -10.94 8.53
CA VAL A 141 1.80 -11.54 8.05
C VAL A 141 1.59 -12.92 8.68
N GLN A 142 2.62 -13.76 8.71
CA GLN A 142 2.54 -15.07 9.33
C GLN A 142 2.19 -14.99 10.82
N ALA A 143 2.80 -14.06 11.56
CA ALA A 143 2.50 -13.87 12.98
C ALA A 143 1.05 -13.43 13.22
N VAL A 144 0.52 -12.53 12.37
CA VAL A 144 -0.88 -12.08 12.46
C VAL A 144 -1.85 -13.23 12.12
N LEU A 145 -1.60 -13.94 11.02
CA LEU A 145 -2.46 -15.06 10.61
C LEU A 145 -2.44 -16.19 11.65
N GLN A 146 -1.27 -16.52 12.20
CA GLN A 146 -1.15 -17.51 13.26
C GLN A 146 -2.00 -17.14 14.48
N LYS A 147 -1.92 -15.87 14.91
CA LYS A 147 -2.71 -15.40 16.05
C LYS A 147 -4.22 -15.45 15.77
N LEU A 148 -4.65 -15.08 14.58
CA LEU A 148 -6.06 -15.17 14.17
C LEU A 148 -6.53 -16.63 14.11
N HIS A 149 -5.68 -17.54 13.65
CA HIS A 149 -5.98 -18.97 13.61
C HIS A 149 -6.13 -19.55 15.04
N GLU A 150 -5.18 -19.26 15.93
CA GLU A 150 -5.21 -19.69 17.34
C GLU A 150 -6.45 -19.17 18.07
N ASN A 151 -6.93 -17.97 17.72
CA ASN A 151 -8.16 -17.39 18.27
C ASN A 151 -9.45 -17.92 17.62
N GLY A 152 -9.35 -18.86 16.67
CA GLY A 152 -10.52 -19.51 16.05
C GLY A 152 -11.25 -18.64 15.01
N HIS A 153 -10.60 -17.57 14.49
CA HIS A 153 -11.21 -16.68 13.50
C HIS A 153 -11.21 -17.24 12.08
N PHE A 154 -10.66 -18.43 11.86
CA PHE A 154 -10.68 -19.10 10.56
C PHE A 154 -11.49 -20.40 10.59
N TYR A 155 -12.00 -20.76 9.41
CA TYR A 155 -12.52 -22.09 9.12
C TYR A 155 -11.96 -22.57 7.78
N GLN A 156 -11.93 -23.89 7.59
CA GLN A 156 -11.56 -24.49 6.31
C GLN A 156 -12.81 -24.83 5.52
N ALA A 157 -12.78 -24.55 4.23
CA ALA A 157 -13.81 -25.02 3.29
C ALA A 157 -13.22 -25.27 1.91
N GLU A 158 -13.86 -26.19 1.20
CA GLU A 158 -13.64 -26.35 -0.23
C GLU A 158 -14.48 -25.31 -0.96
N TYR A 159 -13.87 -24.65 -1.94
CA TYR A 159 -14.55 -23.79 -2.88
C TYR A 159 -14.32 -24.33 -4.29
N ARG A 160 -15.39 -24.52 -5.04
CA ARG A 160 -15.34 -24.88 -6.44
C ARG A 160 -16.04 -23.78 -7.25
N GLY A 161 -15.39 -23.29 -8.27
CA GLY A 161 -15.96 -22.24 -9.13
C GLY A 161 -15.16 -22.03 -10.39
N PHE A 162 -15.71 -21.25 -11.29
CA PHE A 162 -15.07 -20.85 -12.52
C PHE A 162 -14.12 -19.69 -12.22
N TYR A 163 -12.84 -19.86 -12.47
CA TYR A 163 -11.82 -18.87 -12.15
C TYR A 163 -11.27 -18.21 -13.41
N SER A 164 -11.32 -16.88 -13.45
CA SER A 164 -10.65 -16.06 -14.45
C SER A 164 -9.27 -15.63 -13.93
N ALA A 165 -8.21 -16.19 -14.48
CA ALA A 165 -6.84 -15.77 -14.14
C ALA A 165 -6.55 -14.33 -14.58
N ARG A 166 -7.21 -13.86 -15.66
CA ARG A 166 -7.06 -12.51 -16.19
C ARG A 166 -7.62 -11.44 -15.23
N GLN A 167 -8.79 -11.71 -14.67
CA GLN A 167 -9.47 -10.80 -13.73
C GLN A 167 -9.18 -11.12 -12.27
N GLU A 168 -8.46 -12.23 -11.99
CA GLU A 168 -8.16 -12.73 -10.64
C GLU A 168 -9.43 -12.85 -9.77
N THR A 169 -10.50 -13.38 -10.37
CA THR A 169 -11.79 -13.51 -9.70
C THR A 169 -12.48 -14.84 -10.03
N PHE A 170 -13.25 -15.32 -9.07
CA PHE A 170 -14.19 -16.39 -9.31
C PHE A 170 -15.46 -15.87 -9.96
N LEU A 171 -15.95 -16.58 -10.95
CA LEU A 171 -17.17 -16.31 -11.67
C LEU A 171 -18.27 -17.25 -11.20
N THR A 172 -19.50 -16.76 -11.26
CA THR A 172 -20.71 -17.51 -10.92
C THR A 172 -21.49 -17.89 -12.18
N GLU A 173 -22.50 -18.74 -12.03
CA GLU A 173 -23.42 -19.04 -13.14
C GLU A 173 -24.14 -17.78 -13.69
N LYS A 174 -24.25 -16.71 -12.88
CA LYS A 174 -24.85 -15.43 -13.32
C LYS A 174 -23.96 -14.67 -14.31
N ASP A 175 -22.65 -14.97 -14.32
CA ASP A 175 -21.68 -14.33 -15.20
C ASP A 175 -21.60 -15.03 -16.56
N ARG A 176 -22.30 -16.17 -16.72
CA ARG A 176 -22.44 -16.88 -18.00
C ARG A 176 -23.41 -16.15 -18.92
N ARG A 177 -23.08 -16.18 -20.20
CA ARG A 177 -23.96 -15.76 -21.27
C ARG A 177 -25.04 -16.83 -21.53
N GLU A 178 -26.06 -16.47 -22.29
CA GLU A 178 -27.13 -17.38 -22.69
C GLU A 178 -26.62 -18.59 -23.46
N ASP A 179 -25.54 -18.48 -24.20
CA ASP A 179 -24.87 -19.55 -24.93
C ASP A 179 -24.02 -20.49 -24.05
N GLY A 180 -23.96 -20.23 -22.73
CA GLY A 180 -23.20 -21.01 -21.77
C GLY A 180 -21.72 -20.65 -21.68
N THR A 181 -21.25 -19.68 -22.47
CA THR A 181 -19.86 -19.17 -22.41
C THR A 181 -19.70 -18.03 -21.43
N PHE A 182 -18.46 -17.64 -21.11
CA PHE A 182 -18.15 -16.42 -20.38
C PHE A 182 -17.75 -15.28 -21.33
N ASP A 183 -17.91 -14.05 -20.87
CA ASP A 183 -17.49 -12.89 -21.64
C ASP A 183 -15.95 -12.94 -21.91
N PRO A 184 -15.50 -12.64 -23.16
CA PRO A 184 -14.07 -12.59 -23.49
C PRO A 184 -13.23 -11.67 -22.61
N ILE A 185 -13.86 -10.75 -21.88
CA ILE A 185 -13.16 -9.89 -20.89
C ILE A 185 -12.50 -10.72 -19.79
N TYR A 186 -13.07 -11.90 -19.47
CA TYR A 186 -12.56 -12.80 -18.45
C TYR A 186 -11.34 -13.62 -18.91
N GLY A 187 -11.03 -13.64 -20.23
CA GLY A 187 -9.98 -14.48 -20.80
C GLY A 187 -10.29 -15.97 -20.64
N ASP A 188 -9.23 -16.76 -20.42
CA ASP A 188 -9.38 -18.19 -20.17
C ASP A 188 -9.97 -18.43 -18.77
N VAL A 189 -11.09 -19.14 -18.73
CA VAL A 189 -11.79 -19.49 -17.49
C VAL A 189 -11.62 -20.97 -17.24
N THR A 190 -11.18 -21.33 -16.05
CA THR A 190 -10.95 -22.70 -15.61
C THR A 190 -11.86 -23.10 -14.48
N ASP A 191 -12.30 -24.37 -14.43
CA ASP A 191 -12.95 -24.93 -13.25
C ASP A 191 -11.87 -25.22 -12.19
N LEU A 192 -11.93 -24.52 -11.08
CA LEU A 192 -10.93 -24.58 -10.03
C LEU A 192 -11.57 -25.04 -8.73
N VAL A 193 -10.92 -25.99 -8.09
CA VAL A 193 -11.27 -26.45 -6.74
C VAL A 193 -10.14 -26.09 -5.80
N GLU A 194 -10.46 -25.34 -4.77
CA GLU A 194 -9.50 -24.91 -3.76
C GLU A 194 -9.96 -25.29 -2.35
N HIS A 195 -9.02 -25.77 -1.53
CA HIS A 195 -9.21 -25.97 -0.10
C HIS A 195 -8.52 -24.83 0.64
N ASN A 196 -9.29 -23.86 1.10
CA ASN A 196 -8.76 -22.64 1.68
C ASN A 196 -9.21 -22.42 3.12
N TYR A 197 -8.44 -21.57 3.82
CA TYR A 197 -8.87 -20.95 5.06
C TYR A 197 -9.68 -19.69 4.75
N TYR A 198 -10.83 -19.59 5.39
CA TYR A 198 -11.71 -18.44 5.30
C TYR A 198 -11.79 -17.72 6.64
N PHE A 199 -11.69 -16.40 6.62
CA PHE A 199 -11.89 -15.58 7.80
C PHE A 199 -13.39 -15.42 8.09
N LYS A 200 -13.79 -15.59 9.35
CA LYS A 200 -15.18 -15.48 9.80
C LYS A 200 -15.65 -14.03 9.88
N LEU A 201 -15.59 -13.32 8.74
CA LEU A 201 -15.88 -11.89 8.65
C LEU A 201 -17.28 -11.53 9.19
N GLY A 202 -18.28 -12.40 8.97
CA GLY A 202 -19.64 -12.18 9.45
C GLY A 202 -19.78 -12.04 10.97
N GLU A 203 -18.90 -12.68 11.75
CA GLU A 203 -18.89 -12.57 13.22
C GLU A 203 -18.45 -11.16 13.70
N HIS A 204 -17.79 -10.38 12.83
CA HIS A 204 -17.29 -9.03 13.13
C HIS A 204 -18.16 -7.92 12.56
N GLN A 205 -19.21 -8.24 11.81
CA GLN A 205 -20.03 -7.25 11.09
C GLN A 205 -20.65 -6.23 12.04
N GLN A 206 -21.35 -6.67 13.08
CA GLN A 206 -22.01 -5.76 13.99
C GLN A 206 -21.00 -4.87 14.75
N TRP A 207 -19.91 -5.47 15.20
CA TRP A 207 -18.84 -4.69 15.84
C TRP A 207 -18.30 -3.57 14.94
N LEU A 208 -18.10 -3.86 13.64
CA LEU A 208 -17.59 -2.87 12.70
C LEU A 208 -18.61 -1.74 12.47
N ILE A 209 -19.90 -2.07 12.34
CA ILE A 209 -20.97 -1.07 12.21
C ILE A 209 -21.00 -0.15 13.43
N ASP A 210 -21.05 -0.73 14.63
CA ASP A 210 -21.06 0.03 15.88
C ASP A 210 -19.82 0.91 16.03
N HIS A 211 -18.65 0.40 15.61
CA HIS A 211 -17.39 1.15 15.64
C HIS A 211 -17.41 2.37 14.71
N ILE A 212 -17.92 2.21 13.48
CA ILE A 212 -18.04 3.30 12.50
C ILE A 212 -19.02 4.37 13.03
N GLU A 213 -20.17 3.95 13.54
CA GLU A 213 -21.18 4.87 14.09
C GLU A 213 -20.67 5.63 15.30
N ALA A 214 -19.93 4.97 16.20
CA ALA A 214 -19.34 5.60 17.37
C ALA A 214 -18.15 6.52 17.06
N ASN A 215 -17.54 6.40 15.87
CA ASN A 215 -16.34 7.14 15.49
C ASN A 215 -16.51 7.82 14.11
N PRO A 216 -17.26 8.95 14.03
CA PRO A 216 -17.59 9.62 12.76
C PRO A 216 -16.38 10.10 11.94
N GLY A 217 -15.17 10.07 12.51
CA GLY A 217 -13.92 10.41 11.82
C GLY A 217 -13.11 9.19 11.36
N PHE A 218 -13.68 7.99 11.46
CA PHE A 218 -12.99 6.76 11.11
C PHE A 218 -13.00 6.52 9.59
N VAL A 219 -14.07 6.93 8.90
CA VAL A 219 -14.27 6.82 7.44
C VAL A 219 -14.47 8.20 6.84
#